data_4984d37a27476248908848c22d70c7bc
#
_entry.id   4984d37a27476248908848c22d70c7bc
#
_cell.length_a   1.000
_cell.length_b   1.000
_cell.length_c   1.000
_cell.angle_alpha   90.00
_cell.angle_beta   90.00
_cell.angle_gamma   90.00
#
_symmetry.space_group_name_H-M   'P 1'
#
loop_
_entity.id
_entity.type
_entity.pdbx_description
1 polymer ?
#
loop_
_entity_poly.entity_id
_entity_poly.type
_entity_poly.pdbx_seq_one_letter_code
_entity_poly.pdbx_strand_id
1 'polypeptide(L)'
;MQNFNQLFPQNTNQVSPKTISLLRGELTLFRRAKSNKWQCRFKLPNGQWHAASTNTEDSDLAQTQAIAIYETVKVKVGAGLAVVTKTFKQIALDELANMAQALHNKLGKRIYRDYAFAINKYLIPFFGQYEISQISNELLGDFESWRISEMGKTPMASTKRNHASAYIRVINLARDRGYIGLNQAVPLLDSKGKKSQPRPAFTAEEIKELLSYTETWQKSSYTDRTALMRTLCSFYIEFLVNTGVRHGTEALPLRWKHLQWHWIGEKKYLRIWVSGKTGPRYLIARTAVVKVLERVMKWQKLPYSGLSAVIEAKIDQVIFRLPTGEQISNMENIFRNLMVRSNMRTDGSGQNRTLYSLRHTYATFALASGVDIHTLARQMGTSVGMIERHYSKLTPMMNAEKLA
;
A
#
# COMPACT_ATOMS: atom_id res chain seq x y z
N MET A 1 68.40 39.65 -12.40
CA MET A 1 67.66 39.16 -11.21
C MET A 1 66.77 40.32 -10.75
N GLN A 2 65.57 40.39 -11.26
CA GLN A 2 64.60 41.43 -10.90
C GLN A 2 63.56 40.83 -10.01
N ASN A 3 63.15 41.52 -8.94
CA ASN A 3 62.34 41.18 -7.83
C ASN A 3 60.87 40.79 -8.25
N PHE A 4 60.48 39.58 -7.91
CA PHE A 4 59.16 39.00 -8.15
C PHE A 4 58.13 39.26 -7.00
N ASN A 5 58.34 40.27 -6.15
CA ASN A 5 57.54 40.49 -4.91
C ASN A 5 56.62 41.72 -4.94
N GLN A 6 56.10 42.13 -6.12
CA GLN A 6 55.21 43.30 -6.17
C GLN A 6 53.87 43.09 -6.88
N LEU A 7 53.25 41.88 -6.89
CA LEU A 7 52.01 41.67 -7.62
C LEU A 7 50.81 41.13 -6.81
N PHE A 8 50.89 41.09 -5.49
CA PHE A 8 49.68 40.78 -4.67
C PHE A 8 49.53 41.83 -3.55
N PRO A 9 48.51 42.69 -3.60
CA PRO A 9 48.18 43.52 -2.44
C PRO A 9 47.71 42.58 -1.31
N GLN A 10 48.47 42.57 -0.21
CA GLN A 10 48.06 41.95 1.05
C GLN A 10 46.87 42.72 1.61
N ASN A 11 45.64 42.24 1.33
CA ASN A 11 44.46 42.78 1.95
C ASN A 11 44.33 42.16 3.35
N THR A 12 45.11 42.67 4.29
CA THR A 12 45.08 42.35 5.72
C THR A 12 43.97 43.15 6.40
N ASN A 13 42.72 42.73 6.20
CA ASN A 13 41.61 43.02 7.10
C ASN A 13 40.75 41.77 7.28
N GLN A 14 41.35 40.67 7.72
CA GLN A 14 40.61 39.61 8.40
C GLN A 14 40.34 40.09 9.82
N VAL A 15 39.22 40.78 10.00
CA VAL A 15 38.62 40.95 11.33
C VAL A 15 38.27 39.55 11.81
N SER A 16 39.07 39.00 12.71
CA SER A 16 38.77 37.76 13.41
C SER A 16 37.33 37.87 13.94
N PRO A 17 36.44 36.92 13.67
CA PRO A 17 35.08 37.04 14.14
C PRO A 17 35.10 37.16 15.66
N LYS A 18 34.66 38.32 16.20
CA LYS A 18 34.55 38.53 17.65
C LYS A 18 33.71 37.39 18.22
N THR A 19 34.32 36.49 18.95
CA THR A 19 33.67 35.42 19.70
C THR A 19 33.66 35.81 21.15
N ILE A 20 32.51 35.74 21.81
CA ILE A 20 32.31 35.99 23.22
C ILE A 20 31.99 34.68 23.89
N SER A 21 32.75 34.28 24.89
CA SER A 21 32.51 33.09 25.70
C SER A 21 31.74 33.46 26.96
N LEU A 22 30.61 32.77 27.19
CA LEU A 22 29.76 32.95 28.35
C LEU A 22 29.64 31.63 29.15
N LEU A 23 29.18 31.72 30.39
CA LEU A 23 28.92 30.55 31.25
C LEU A 23 30.13 29.59 31.32
N ARG A 24 31.34 30.16 31.58
CA ARG A 24 32.60 29.37 31.68
C ARG A 24 32.93 28.54 30.44
N GLY A 25 32.49 29.00 29.25
CA GLY A 25 32.74 28.32 27.98
C GLY A 25 31.62 27.39 27.47
N GLU A 26 30.57 27.20 28.24
CA GLU A 26 29.45 26.38 27.81
C GLU A 26 28.61 27.01 26.68
N LEU A 27 28.60 28.37 26.64
CA LEU A 27 27.82 29.14 25.67
C LEU A 27 28.78 30.08 24.91
N THR A 28 28.73 30.05 23.59
CA THR A 28 29.59 30.90 22.74
C THR A 28 28.70 31.78 21.85
N LEU A 29 28.95 33.09 21.86
CA LEU A 29 28.43 34.02 20.86
C LEU A 29 29.45 34.22 19.73
N PHE A 30 28.95 34.33 18.50
CA PHE A 30 29.74 34.58 17.32
C PHE A 30 28.94 35.31 16.24
N ARG A 31 29.61 35.93 15.30
CA ARG A 31 28.98 36.51 14.10
C ARG A 31 29.35 35.67 12.89
N ARG A 32 28.38 35.46 12.00
CA ARG A 32 28.61 34.82 10.68
C ARG A 32 29.09 35.89 9.70
N ALA A 33 29.96 35.51 8.77
CA ALA A 33 30.57 36.44 7.80
C ALA A 33 29.54 37.26 6.96
N LYS A 34 28.34 36.75 6.79
CA LYS A 34 27.26 37.38 6.00
C LYS A 34 26.08 37.88 6.85
N SER A 35 26.23 38.05 8.16
CA SER A 35 25.16 38.48 9.05
C SER A 35 25.69 39.41 10.13
N ASN A 36 25.04 40.58 10.30
CA ASN A 36 25.33 41.50 11.37
C ASN A 36 24.78 41.03 12.73
N LYS A 37 23.80 40.10 12.72
CA LYS A 37 23.17 39.58 13.94
C LYS A 37 24.07 38.58 14.63
N TRP A 38 24.13 38.67 15.95
CA TRP A 38 24.82 37.69 16.78
C TRP A 38 24.10 36.34 16.74
N GLN A 39 24.91 35.27 16.79
CA GLN A 39 24.48 33.89 16.92
C GLN A 39 25.05 33.31 18.21
N CYS A 40 24.31 32.46 18.87
CA CYS A 40 24.82 31.65 19.98
C CYS A 40 24.95 30.19 19.60
N ARG A 41 25.89 29.49 20.21
CA ARG A 41 26.02 28.03 20.10
C ARG A 41 26.45 27.43 21.43
N PHE A 42 25.98 26.23 21.70
CA PHE A 42 26.33 25.46 22.89
C PHE A 42 26.12 23.99 22.61
N LYS A 43 26.69 23.11 23.43
CA LYS A 43 26.57 21.67 23.29
C LYS A 43 25.41 21.12 24.09
N LEU A 44 24.57 20.29 23.45
CA LEU A 44 23.49 19.57 24.11
C LEU A 44 24.05 18.36 24.90
N PRO A 45 23.30 17.80 25.87
CA PRO A 45 23.73 16.60 26.61
C PRO A 45 24.04 15.38 25.74
N ASN A 46 23.41 15.27 24.57
CA ASN A 46 23.68 14.22 23.59
C ASN A 46 24.96 14.46 22.76
N GLY A 47 25.70 15.51 23.07
CA GLY A 47 26.93 15.88 22.37
C GLY A 47 26.76 16.68 21.08
N GLN A 48 25.54 16.89 20.61
CA GLN A 48 25.26 17.69 19.40
C GLN A 48 25.36 19.20 19.68
N TRP A 49 25.81 19.95 18.67
CA TRP A 49 25.82 21.40 18.74
C TRP A 49 24.44 21.99 18.43
N HIS A 50 23.94 22.85 19.32
CA HIS A 50 22.80 23.70 19.05
C HIS A 50 23.26 25.12 18.75
N ALA A 51 22.70 25.73 17.72
CA ALA A 51 22.99 27.13 17.36
C ALA A 51 21.68 27.87 17.06
N ALA A 52 21.58 29.10 17.57
CA ALA A 52 20.40 29.94 17.38
C ALA A 52 20.82 31.40 17.15
N SER A 53 19.95 32.16 16.45
CA SER A 53 20.14 33.61 16.31
C SER A 53 19.62 34.32 17.57
N THR A 54 20.37 35.31 18.03
CA THR A 54 19.89 36.24 19.08
C THR A 54 19.02 37.37 18.50
N ASN A 55 18.86 37.41 17.17
CA ASN A 55 18.07 38.41 16.44
C ASN A 55 18.46 39.87 16.65
N THR A 56 19.60 40.15 17.28
CA THR A 56 20.11 41.49 17.55
C THR A 56 21.56 41.66 17.06
N GLU A 57 21.93 42.92 16.78
CA GLU A 57 23.30 43.32 16.42
C GLU A 57 24.03 43.88 17.65
N ASP A 58 23.28 44.28 18.68
CA ASP A 58 23.81 44.76 19.95
C ASP A 58 24.44 43.61 20.74
N SER A 59 25.65 43.82 21.26
CA SER A 59 26.45 42.82 21.95
C SER A 59 25.87 42.43 23.30
N ASP A 60 25.40 43.43 24.08
CA ASP A 60 24.94 43.20 25.46
C ASP A 60 23.55 42.57 25.48
N LEU A 61 22.67 43.06 24.58
CA LEU A 61 21.38 42.44 24.35
C LEU A 61 21.53 41.01 23.82
N ALA A 62 22.55 40.75 22.94
CA ALA A 62 22.83 39.43 22.45
C ALA A 62 23.28 38.44 23.53
N GLN A 63 24.05 38.90 24.52
CA GLN A 63 24.45 38.09 25.66
C GLN A 63 23.23 37.67 26.50
N THR A 64 22.40 38.65 26.82
CA THR A 64 21.13 38.39 27.57
C THR A 64 20.22 37.39 26.86
N GLN A 65 20.00 37.59 25.55
CA GLN A 65 19.17 36.69 24.75
C GLN A 65 19.79 35.29 24.59
N ALA A 66 21.12 35.21 24.45
CA ALA A 66 21.80 33.92 24.35
C ALA A 66 21.68 33.10 25.64
N ILE A 67 21.75 33.73 26.80
CA ILE A 67 21.55 33.09 28.09
C ILE A 67 20.09 32.61 28.21
N ALA A 68 19.12 33.42 27.84
CA ALA A 68 17.71 33.04 27.84
C ALA A 68 17.42 31.85 26.90
N ILE A 69 18.04 31.83 25.69
CA ILE A 69 17.94 30.69 24.78
C ILE A 69 18.55 29.44 25.40
N TYR A 70 19.75 29.54 25.99
CA TYR A 70 20.43 28.42 26.64
C TYR A 70 19.60 27.82 27.77
N GLU A 71 19.07 28.66 28.70
CA GLU A 71 18.23 28.21 29.80
C GLU A 71 16.92 27.55 29.30
N THR A 72 16.28 28.15 28.29
CA THR A 72 15.08 27.58 27.65
C THR A 72 15.35 26.19 27.08
N VAL A 73 16.48 26.04 26.39
CA VAL A 73 16.87 24.74 25.80
C VAL A 73 17.19 23.72 26.88
N LYS A 74 17.89 24.15 27.95
CA LYS A 74 18.22 23.29 29.10
C LYS A 74 16.98 22.76 29.81
N VAL A 75 15.97 23.62 30.01
CA VAL A 75 14.66 23.21 30.56
C VAL A 75 13.97 22.22 29.63
N LYS A 76 13.92 22.49 28.31
CA LYS A 76 13.32 21.55 27.34
C LYS A 76 14.01 20.19 27.36
N VAL A 77 15.34 20.15 27.38
CA VAL A 77 16.11 18.89 27.46
C VAL A 77 15.81 18.15 28.76
N GLY A 78 15.81 18.86 29.89
CA GLY A 78 15.49 18.27 31.21
C GLY A 78 14.06 17.71 31.28
N ALA A 79 13.13 18.34 30.58
CA ALA A 79 11.74 17.85 30.45
C ALA A 79 11.56 16.75 29.39
N GLY A 80 12.62 16.38 28.67
CA GLY A 80 12.53 15.40 27.57
C GLY A 80 11.77 15.90 26.34
N LEU A 81 11.71 17.22 26.15
CA LEU A 81 11.07 17.85 25.00
C LEU A 81 12.08 18.07 23.86
N ALA A 82 11.58 18.11 22.63
CA ALA A 82 12.42 18.40 21.46
C ALA A 82 12.92 19.85 21.48
N VAL A 83 14.20 20.03 21.21
CA VAL A 83 14.85 21.34 21.11
C VAL A 83 14.62 21.98 19.72
N VAL A 84 14.63 21.15 18.69
CA VAL A 84 14.38 21.56 17.31
C VAL A 84 13.14 20.87 16.82
N THR A 85 12.24 21.62 16.21
CA THR A 85 11.03 21.09 15.59
C THR A 85 11.07 21.33 14.09
N LYS A 86 10.25 20.61 13.37
CA LYS A 86 10.07 20.74 11.92
C LYS A 86 8.57 20.75 11.61
N THR A 87 8.21 21.38 10.51
CA THR A 87 6.83 21.28 10.03
C THR A 87 6.52 19.87 9.54
N PHE A 88 5.26 19.46 9.67
CA PHE A 88 4.80 18.16 9.15
C PHE A 88 5.19 17.96 7.68
N LYS A 89 5.03 19.02 6.85
CA LYS A 89 5.40 18.97 5.42
C LYS A 89 6.87 18.62 5.19
N GLN A 90 7.78 19.22 5.95
CA GLN A 90 9.21 18.96 5.77
C GLN A 90 9.55 17.49 6.03
N ILE A 91 8.99 16.94 7.12
CA ILE A 91 9.24 15.53 7.49
C ILE A 91 8.51 14.57 6.54
N ALA A 92 7.30 14.92 6.12
CA ALA A 92 6.52 14.13 5.17
C ALA A 92 7.22 14.01 3.81
N LEU A 93 7.84 15.08 3.31
CA LEU A 93 8.63 15.06 2.07
C LEU A 93 9.85 14.14 2.19
N ASP A 94 10.53 14.15 3.33
CA ASP A 94 11.65 13.25 3.59
C ASP A 94 11.18 11.78 3.63
N GLU A 95 10.03 11.49 4.25
CA GLU A 95 9.47 10.14 4.30
C GLU A 95 8.99 9.67 2.92
N LEU A 96 8.44 10.56 2.10
CA LEU A 96 8.11 10.26 0.71
C LEU A 96 9.36 9.86 -0.09
N ALA A 97 10.47 10.58 0.10
CA ALA A 97 11.75 10.25 -0.54
C ALA A 97 12.27 8.88 -0.08
N ASN A 98 12.21 8.59 1.23
CA ASN A 98 12.60 7.29 1.79
C ASN A 98 11.78 6.15 1.18
N MET A 99 10.45 6.31 1.10
CA MET A 99 9.57 5.30 0.50
C MET A 99 9.82 5.11 -0.99
N ALA A 100 10.06 6.19 -1.73
CA ALA A 100 10.38 6.14 -3.16
C ALA A 100 11.70 5.40 -3.41
N GLN A 101 12.74 5.70 -2.63
CA GLN A 101 14.03 5.01 -2.70
C GLN A 101 13.91 3.52 -2.36
N ALA A 102 13.15 3.18 -1.32
CA ALA A 102 12.90 1.79 -0.94
C ALA A 102 12.19 1.02 -2.07
N LEU A 103 11.20 1.62 -2.74
CA LEU A 103 10.51 1.03 -3.89
C LEU A 103 11.44 0.85 -5.10
N HIS A 104 12.28 1.85 -5.39
CA HIS A 104 13.27 1.77 -6.47
C HIS A 104 14.26 0.62 -6.24
N ASN A 105 14.74 0.46 -5.01
CA ASN A 105 15.67 -0.59 -4.61
C ASN A 105 14.99 -1.96 -4.40
N LYS A 106 13.70 -2.10 -4.71
CA LYS A 106 12.90 -3.33 -4.51
C LYS A 106 12.83 -3.83 -3.06
N LEU A 107 13.18 -2.99 -2.09
CA LEU A 107 13.10 -3.25 -0.66
C LEU A 107 11.77 -2.75 -0.06
N GLY A 108 11.06 -1.89 -0.78
CA GLY A 108 9.82 -1.27 -0.37
C GLY A 108 8.60 -2.16 -0.59
N LYS A 109 7.62 -2.02 0.30
CA LYS A 109 6.32 -2.69 0.16
C LYS A 109 5.44 -1.94 -0.85
N ARG A 110 4.66 -2.67 -1.67
CA ARG A 110 3.73 -2.07 -2.64
C ARG A 110 2.80 -1.01 -2.02
N ILE A 111 2.41 -1.20 -0.75
CA ILE A 111 1.52 -0.28 -0.02
C ILE A 111 2.14 1.12 0.18
N TYR A 112 3.44 1.29 -0.01
CA TYR A 112 4.08 2.62 0.06
C TYR A 112 3.52 3.59 -0.98
N ARG A 113 3.01 3.10 -2.11
CA ARG A 113 2.30 3.93 -3.10
C ARG A 113 1.01 4.49 -2.54
N ASP A 114 0.27 3.68 -1.78
CA ASP A 114 -0.99 4.09 -1.16
C ASP A 114 -0.71 5.07 -0.01
N TYR A 115 0.37 4.87 0.75
CA TYR A 115 0.80 5.82 1.79
C TYR A 115 1.25 7.14 1.18
N ALA A 116 2.04 7.11 0.11
CA ALA A 116 2.47 8.32 -0.60
C ALA A 116 1.27 9.10 -1.15
N PHE A 117 0.26 8.41 -1.70
CA PHE A 117 -0.98 9.04 -2.12
C PHE A 117 -1.71 9.71 -0.95
N ALA A 118 -1.86 9.01 0.20
CA ALA A 118 -2.50 9.56 1.39
C ALA A 118 -1.74 10.80 1.95
N ILE A 119 -0.41 10.73 1.99
CA ILE A 119 0.45 11.84 2.44
C ILE A 119 0.27 13.05 1.54
N ASN A 120 0.39 12.89 0.22
CA ASN A 120 0.32 14.01 -0.73
C ASN A 120 -1.07 14.62 -0.83
N LYS A 121 -2.13 13.78 -0.86
CA LYS A 121 -3.48 14.27 -1.11
C LYS A 121 -4.21 14.75 0.14
N TYR A 122 -3.89 14.20 1.31
CA TYR A 122 -4.67 14.48 2.52
C TYR A 122 -3.81 15.01 3.68
N LEU A 123 -2.65 14.39 3.97
CA LEU A 123 -1.92 14.74 5.17
C LEU A 123 -1.12 16.04 5.03
N ILE A 124 -0.40 16.24 3.93
CA ILE A 124 0.35 17.48 3.67
C ILE A 124 -0.59 18.68 3.50
N PRO A 125 -1.69 18.62 2.73
CA PRO A 125 -2.60 19.76 2.59
C PRO A 125 -3.20 20.24 3.91
N PHE A 126 -3.46 19.34 4.85
CA PHE A 126 -4.03 19.69 6.14
C PHE A 126 -2.98 20.02 7.21
N PHE A 127 -2.05 19.08 7.46
CA PHE A 127 -1.07 19.21 8.55
C PHE A 127 0.20 19.97 8.17
N GLY A 128 0.44 20.22 6.90
CA GLY A 128 1.74 20.61 6.38
C GLY A 128 2.36 21.87 6.99
N GLN A 129 1.55 22.83 7.38
CA GLN A 129 2.00 24.09 7.97
C GLN A 129 2.31 24.00 9.47
N TYR A 130 1.74 23.00 10.16
CA TYR A 130 1.93 22.85 11.59
C TYR A 130 3.27 22.22 11.91
N GLU A 131 3.92 22.68 12.98
CA GLU A 131 5.03 21.96 13.57
C GLU A 131 4.54 20.64 14.17
N ILE A 132 5.39 19.61 14.09
CA ILE A 132 5.01 18.28 14.58
C ILE A 132 4.63 18.31 16.08
N SER A 133 5.27 19.20 16.84
CA SER A 133 5.00 19.41 18.27
C SER A 133 3.65 20.06 18.59
N GLN A 134 3.03 20.70 17.60
CA GLN A 134 1.73 21.40 17.73
C GLN A 134 0.54 20.51 17.39
N ILE A 135 0.75 19.31 16.91
CA ILE A 135 -0.35 18.40 16.55
C ILE A 135 -1.04 17.91 17.82
N SER A 136 -2.27 18.37 18.04
CA SER A 136 -3.11 18.04 19.17
C SER A 136 -4.25 17.07 18.79
N ASN A 137 -4.97 16.54 19.79
CA ASN A 137 -6.17 15.75 19.55
C ASN A 137 -7.29 16.57 18.89
N GLU A 138 -7.41 17.86 19.22
CA GLU A 138 -8.35 18.78 18.61
C GLU A 138 -8.07 18.90 17.11
N LEU A 139 -6.80 19.15 16.72
CA LEU A 139 -6.39 19.24 15.33
C LEU A 139 -6.64 17.92 14.56
N LEU A 140 -6.55 16.77 15.23
CA LEU A 140 -6.93 15.47 14.62
C LEU A 140 -8.46 15.38 14.39
N GLY A 141 -9.27 15.95 15.29
CA GLY A 141 -10.73 16.06 15.10
C GLY A 141 -11.09 16.93 13.90
N ASP A 142 -10.42 18.06 13.74
CA ASP A 142 -10.58 18.96 12.60
C ASP A 142 -10.19 18.28 11.30
N PHE A 143 -9.10 17.50 11.30
CA PHE A 143 -8.71 16.69 10.15
C PHE A 143 -9.78 15.67 9.75
N GLU A 144 -10.42 15.01 10.71
CA GLU A 144 -11.50 14.05 10.39
C GLU A 144 -12.65 14.74 9.66
N SER A 145 -13.08 15.90 10.14
CA SER A 145 -14.14 16.71 9.54
C SER A 145 -13.75 17.22 8.15
N TRP A 146 -12.56 17.79 8.02
CA TRP A 146 -12.00 18.25 6.76
C TRP A 146 -11.87 17.10 5.75
N ARG A 147 -11.37 15.94 6.18
CA ARG A 147 -11.19 14.77 5.32
C ARG A 147 -12.51 14.24 4.76
N ILE A 148 -13.59 14.24 5.56
CA ILE A 148 -14.93 13.85 5.11
C ILE A 148 -15.41 14.82 4.04
N SER A 149 -15.24 16.12 4.24
CA SER A 149 -15.59 17.16 3.27
C SER A 149 -14.79 16.97 1.96
N GLU A 150 -13.47 16.83 2.07
CA GLU A 150 -12.58 16.66 0.90
C GLU A 150 -12.89 15.37 0.10
N MET A 151 -13.28 14.30 0.76
CA MET A 151 -13.64 13.03 0.12
C MET A 151 -15.09 13.00 -0.39
N GLY A 152 -15.95 13.95 0.01
CA GLY A 152 -17.39 13.93 -0.26
C GLY A 152 -18.14 12.74 0.34
N LYS A 153 -17.52 12.01 1.28
CA LYS A 153 -18.11 10.83 1.96
C LYS A 153 -17.31 10.44 3.19
N THR A 154 -17.97 9.76 4.11
CA THR A 154 -17.31 9.15 5.27
C THR A 154 -16.33 8.05 4.83
N PRO A 155 -15.04 8.12 5.20
CA PRO A 155 -14.06 7.12 4.83
C PRO A 155 -14.32 5.79 5.52
N MET A 156 -14.15 4.69 4.77
CA MET A 156 -14.23 3.33 5.32
C MET A 156 -13.04 3.03 6.24
N ALA A 157 -13.19 2.09 7.16
CA ALA A 157 -12.15 1.67 8.11
C ALA A 157 -10.80 1.33 7.42
N SER A 158 -10.83 0.74 6.22
CA SER A 158 -9.61 0.46 5.45
C SER A 158 -8.88 1.72 5.02
N THR A 159 -9.62 2.75 4.58
CA THR A 159 -9.07 4.05 4.20
C THR A 159 -8.51 4.78 5.42
N LYS A 160 -9.28 4.82 6.52
CA LYS A 160 -8.81 5.40 7.78
C LYS A 160 -7.52 4.76 8.26
N ARG A 161 -7.45 3.42 8.26
CA ARG A 161 -6.24 2.67 8.62
C ARG A 161 -5.06 2.99 7.73
N ASN A 162 -5.28 3.13 6.44
CA ASN A 162 -4.22 3.48 5.48
C ASN A 162 -3.66 4.88 5.77
N HIS A 163 -4.54 5.88 5.98
CA HIS A 163 -4.13 7.23 6.34
C HIS A 163 -3.43 7.27 7.71
N ALA A 164 -3.94 6.56 8.72
CA ALA A 164 -3.30 6.47 10.03
C ALA A 164 -1.90 5.82 9.94
N SER A 165 -1.74 4.75 9.14
CA SER A 165 -0.45 4.13 8.93
C SER A 165 0.54 5.06 8.21
N ALA A 166 0.07 5.84 7.23
CA ALA A 166 0.87 6.83 6.54
C ALA A 166 1.31 7.97 7.49
N TYR A 167 0.39 8.46 8.32
CA TYR A 167 0.65 9.46 9.34
C TYR A 167 1.68 8.98 10.38
N ILE A 168 1.50 7.77 10.93
CA ILE A 168 2.43 7.18 11.90
C ILE A 168 3.86 7.09 11.34
N ARG A 169 4.02 6.80 10.05
CA ARG A 169 5.35 6.78 9.43
C ARG A 169 6.05 8.13 9.49
N VAL A 170 5.33 9.23 9.21
CA VAL A 170 5.86 10.59 9.32
C VAL A 170 6.22 10.92 10.76
N ILE A 171 5.35 10.56 11.72
CA ILE A 171 5.59 10.77 13.16
C ILE A 171 6.82 9.97 13.64
N ASN A 172 6.95 8.72 13.22
CA ASN A 172 8.12 7.89 13.61
C ASN A 172 9.41 8.48 13.04
N LEU A 173 9.43 8.91 11.78
CA LEU A 173 10.60 9.59 11.21
C LEU A 173 10.96 10.86 11.98
N ALA A 174 9.96 11.64 12.41
CA ALA A 174 10.17 12.82 13.25
C ALA A 174 10.79 12.44 14.60
N ARG A 175 10.33 11.36 15.22
CA ARG A 175 10.87 10.85 16.49
C ARG A 175 12.29 10.35 16.34
N ASP A 176 12.57 9.54 15.31
CA ASP A 176 13.89 8.98 15.02
C ASP A 176 14.94 10.08 14.76
N ARG A 177 14.50 11.22 14.22
CA ARG A 177 15.35 12.39 13.99
C ARG A 177 15.42 13.38 15.16
N GLY A 178 14.75 13.08 16.28
CA GLY A 178 14.76 13.94 17.49
C GLY A 178 13.91 15.20 17.39
N TYR A 179 13.00 15.30 16.42
CA TYR A 179 12.03 16.41 16.29
C TYR A 179 10.80 16.26 17.21
N ILE A 180 10.69 15.11 17.87
CA ILE A 180 9.73 14.82 18.93
C ILE A 180 10.53 14.37 20.14
N GLY A 181 10.32 15.00 21.29
CA GLY A 181 11.00 14.65 22.54
C GLY A 181 10.56 13.29 23.08
N LEU A 182 11.39 12.70 23.94
CA LEU A 182 11.12 11.38 24.54
C LEU A 182 9.80 11.36 25.36
N ASN A 183 9.52 12.45 26.06
CA ASN A 183 8.31 12.60 26.90
C ASN A 183 7.16 13.31 26.16
N GLN A 184 7.31 13.58 24.87
CA GLN A 184 6.30 14.26 24.07
C GLN A 184 5.38 13.25 23.41
N ALA A 185 4.13 13.18 23.86
CA ALA A 185 3.09 12.40 23.21
C ALA A 185 2.58 13.16 21.97
N VAL A 186 2.60 12.49 20.82
CA VAL A 186 1.91 12.97 19.61
C VAL A 186 0.68 12.09 19.41
N PRO A 187 -0.53 12.67 19.33
CA PRO A 187 -1.74 11.89 19.19
C PRO A 187 -1.78 11.17 17.84
N LEU A 188 -2.48 10.04 17.80
CA LEU A 188 -2.58 9.17 16.64
C LEU A 188 -3.94 9.32 15.96
N LEU A 189 -3.94 9.27 14.64
CA LEU A 189 -5.17 9.26 13.84
C LEU A 189 -6.01 8.03 14.16
N ASP A 190 -7.33 8.24 14.30
CA ASP A 190 -8.28 7.14 14.45
C ASP A 190 -8.30 6.26 13.20
N SER A 191 -8.10 4.97 13.41
CA SER A 191 -8.15 3.93 12.37
C SER A 191 -9.46 3.15 12.37
N LYS A 192 -10.37 3.43 13.32
CA LYS A 192 -11.68 2.78 13.43
C LYS A 192 -12.67 3.40 12.44
N GLY A 193 -13.61 2.61 11.95
CA GLY A 193 -14.64 3.09 11.04
C GLY A 193 -15.54 1.96 10.57
N LYS A 194 -16.50 2.29 9.70
CA LYS A 194 -17.40 1.31 9.11
C LYS A 194 -16.61 0.26 8.33
N LYS A 195 -16.73 -1.00 8.73
CA LYS A 195 -16.13 -2.12 8.01
C LYS A 195 -16.84 -2.30 6.67
N SER A 196 -16.08 -2.61 5.61
CA SER A 196 -16.67 -3.03 4.35
C SER A 196 -17.38 -4.37 4.53
N GLN A 197 -18.55 -4.49 3.95
CA GLN A 197 -19.23 -5.79 3.86
C GLN A 197 -18.42 -6.74 2.95
N PRO A 198 -18.45 -8.06 3.21
CA PRO A 198 -17.89 -9.04 2.31
C PRO A 198 -18.50 -8.90 0.91
N ARG A 199 -17.71 -9.19 -0.12
CA ARG A 199 -18.27 -9.22 -1.48
C ARG A 199 -19.26 -10.40 -1.59
N PRO A 200 -20.47 -10.20 -2.18
CA PRO A 200 -21.43 -11.28 -2.30
C PRO A 200 -20.93 -12.37 -3.25
N ALA A 201 -21.24 -13.60 -2.94
CA ALA A 201 -21.08 -14.73 -3.84
C ALA A 201 -22.20 -14.75 -4.90
N PHE A 202 -22.03 -15.55 -5.93
CA PHE A 202 -23.08 -15.91 -6.88
C PHE A 202 -23.68 -17.25 -6.46
N THR A 203 -24.97 -17.49 -6.81
CA THR A 203 -25.56 -18.81 -6.77
C THR A 203 -25.09 -19.65 -7.96
N ALA A 204 -25.44 -20.95 -7.97
CA ALA A 204 -25.13 -21.84 -9.09
C ALA A 204 -25.90 -21.43 -10.37
N GLU A 205 -27.15 -21.04 -10.20
CA GLU A 205 -28.02 -20.55 -11.25
C GLU A 205 -27.48 -19.25 -11.86
N GLU A 206 -27.11 -18.29 -11.01
CA GLU A 206 -26.50 -17.01 -11.45
C GLU A 206 -25.18 -17.22 -12.21
N ILE A 207 -24.34 -18.17 -11.79
CA ILE A 207 -23.11 -18.49 -12.56
C ILE A 207 -23.46 -19.09 -13.91
N LYS A 208 -24.45 -20.01 -13.98
CA LYS A 208 -24.90 -20.60 -15.24
C LYS A 208 -25.45 -19.53 -16.18
N GLU A 209 -26.32 -18.65 -15.68
CA GLU A 209 -26.87 -17.53 -16.44
C GLU A 209 -25.78 -16.57 -16.91
N LEU A 210 -24.84 -16.19 -16.04
CA LEU A 210 -23.71 -15.31 -16.38
C LEU A 210 -22.88 -15.90 -17.52
N LEU A 211 -22.54 -17.19 -17.45
CA LEU A 211 -21.74 -17.85 -18.47
C LEU A 211 -22.49 -17.95 -19.81
N SER A 212 -23.80 -18.26 -19.78
CA SER A 212 -24.64 -18.24 -20.97
C SER A 212 -24.69 -16.82 -21.59
N TYR A 213 -24.86 -15.79 -20.76
CA TYR A 213 -24.84 -14.39 -21.23
C TYR A 213 -23.51 -14.00 -21.89
N THR A 214 -22.38 -14.53 -21.43
CA THR A 214 -21.08 -14.20 -22.04
C THR A 214 -21.00 -14.57 -23.52
N GLU A 215 -21.74 -15.57 -24.00
CA GLU A 215 -21.72 -16.02 -25.41
C GLU A 215 -22.31 -14.94 -26.34
N THR A 216 -23.44 -14.35 -25.97
CA THR A 216 -24.06 -13.24 -26.69
C THR A 216 -23.29 -11.94 -26.54
N TRP A 217 -22.79 -11.67 -25.34
CA TRP A 217 -22.01 -10.49 -25.03
C TRP A 217 -20.70 -10.41 -25.83
N GLN A 218 -20.03 -11.54 -26.08
CA GLN A 218 -18.84 -11.60 -26.92
C GLN A 218 -19.14 -11.16 -28.35
N LYS A 219 -20.27 -11.61 -28.91
CA LYS A 219 -20.69 -11.30 -30.29
C LYS A 219 -21.11 -9.85 -30.47
N SER A 220 -21.53 -9.17 -29.42
CA SER A 220 -22.02 -7.77 -29.44
C SER A 220 -20.90 -6.72 -29.31
N SER A 221 -19.66 -7.06 -29.66
CA SER A 221 -18.53 -6.13 -29.55
C SER A 221 -18.39 -5.25 -30.81
N TYR A 222 -17.97 -4.00 -30.60
CA TYR A 222 -17.75 -3.03 -31.69
C TYR A 222 -16.35 -3.06 -32.29
N THR A 223 -15.39 -3.69 -31.61
CA THR A 223 -14.00 -3.80 -32.06
C THR A 223 -13.45 -5.17 -31.81
N ASP A 224 -12.51 -5.63 -32.66
CA ASP A 224 -11.85 -6.93 -32.52
C ASP A 224 -11.16 -7.08 -31.16
N ARG A 225 -10.45 -6.05 -30.70
CA ARG A 225 -9.79 -6.10 -29.39
C ARG A 225 -10.80 -6.26 -28.26
N THR A 226 -11.97 -5.59 -28.34
CA THR A 226 -13.04 -5.76 -27.34
C THR A 226 -13.61 -7.17 -27.40
N ALA A 227 -13.80 -7.76 -28.57
CA ALA A 227 -14.23 -9.14 -28.73
C ALA A 227 -13.25 -10.12 -28.06
N LEU A 228 -11.95 -9.96 -28.34
CA LEU A 228 -10.90 -10.77 -27.73
C LEU A 228 -10.87 -10.62 -26.21
N MET A 229 -11.01 -9.40 -25.68
CA MET A 229 -11.07 -9.13 -24.25
C MET A 229 -12.29 -9.77 -23.58
N ARG A 230 -13.45 -9.76 -24.23
CA ARG A 230 -14.67 -10.40 -23.70
C ARG A 230 -14.54 -11.93 -23.69
N THR A 231 -13.96 -12.50 -24.74
CA THR A 231 -13.66 -13.95 -24.80
C THR A 231 -12.70 -14.36 -23.70
N LEU A 232 -11.63 -13.61 -23.50
CA LEU A 232 -10.67 -13.86 -22.42
C LEU A 232 -11.34 -13.74 -21.05
N CYS A 233 -12.24 -12.75 -20.87
CA CYS A 233 -12.96 -12.55 -19.63
C CYS A 233 -13.88 -13.73 -19.30
N SER A 234 -14.54 -14.33 -20.30
CA SER A 234 -15.36 -15.54 -20.11
C SER A 234 -14.50 -16.71 -19.60
N PHE A 235 -13.38 -17.03 -20.24
CA PHE A 235 -12.47 -18.07 -19.76
C PHE A 235 -11.95 -17.77 -18.37
N TYR A 236 -11.66 -16.51 -18.10
CA TYR A 236 -11.15 -16.07 -16.80
C TYR A 236 -12.15 -16.26 -15.67
N ILE A 237 -13.43 -15.95 -15.90
CA ILE A 237 -14.53 -16.17 -14.95
C ILE A 237 -14.66 -17.66 -14.62
N GLU A 238 -14.73 -18.53 -15.66
CA GLU A 238 -14.83 -19.97 -15.47
C GLU A 238 -13.62 -20.55 -14.70
N PHE A 239 -12.42 -20.04 -14.99
CA PHE A 239 -11.21 -20.42 -14.26
C PHE A 239 -11.28 -20.01 -12.79
N LEU A 240 -11.65 -18.75 -12.50
CA LEU A 240 -11.68 -18.22 -11.14
C LEU A 240 -12.72 -18.93 -10.25
N VAL A 241 -13.92 -19.20 -10.78
CA VAL A 241 -14.99 -19.86 -10.02
C VAL A 241 -14.68 -21.34 -9.76
N ASN A 242 -13.77 -21.93 -10.51
CA ASN A 242 -13.39 -23.34 -10.36
C ASN A 242 -11.99 -23.56 -9.72
N THR A 243 -11.29 -22.50 -9.34
CA THR A 243 -9.99 -22.58 -8.65
C THR A 243 -9.94 -21.84 -7.34
N GLY A 244 -10.77 -20.80 -7.17
CA GLY A 244 -10.78 -19.94 -5.99
C GLY A 244 -9.51 -19.08 -5.83
N VAL A 245 -8.67 -18.95 -6.84
CA VAL A 245 -7.45 -18.11 -6.81
C VAL A 245 -7.78 -16.62 -6.70
N ARG A 246 -6.82 -15.82 -6.23
CA ARG A 246 -6.93 -14.35 -6.27
C ARG A 246 -6.75 -13.86 -7.70
N HIS A 247 -7.73 -13.12 -8.22
CA HIS A 247 -7.74 -12.72 -9.63
C HIS A 247 -6.49 -11.93 -10.04
N GLY A 248 -6.10 -10.88 -9.33
CA GLY A 248 -5.03 -9.98 -9.80
C GLY A 248 -3.61 -10.49 -9.54
N THR A 249 -3.38 -11.14 -8.40
CA THR A 249 -2.03 -11.48 -7.94
C THR A 249 -1.63 -12.91 -8.21
N GLU A 250 -2.58 -13.83 -8.39
CA GLU A 250 -2.31 -15.26 -8.61
C GLU A 250 -2.72 -15.72 -10.01
N ALA A 251 -3.90 -15.29 -10.51
CA ALA A 251 -4.41 -15.75 -11.79
C ALA A 251 -3.81 -15.01 -12.99
N LEU A 252 -3.69 -13.67 -12.96
CA LEU A 252 -3.14 -12.91 -14.11
C LEU A 252 -1.69 -13.28 -14.45
N PRO A 253 -0.75 -13.45 -13.48
CA PRO A 253 0.63 -13.84 -13.80
C PRO A 253 0.80 -15.35 -14.03
N LEU A 254 -0.28 -16.15 -13.98
CA LEU A 254 -0.21 -17.59 -14.14
C LEU A 254 0.32 -17.97 -15.53
N ARG A 255 1.26 -18.92 -15.56
CA ARG A 255 1.91 -19.40 -16.79
C ARG A 255 1.64 -20.87 -16.99
N TRP A 256 1.69 -21.33 -18.23
CA TRP A 256 1.49 -22.74 -18.57
C TRP A 256 2.45 -23.67 -17.82
N LYS A 257 3.69 -23.28 -17.61
CA LYS A 257 4.70 -24.05 -16.82
C LYS A 257 4.32 -24.28 -15.36
N HIS A 258 3.34 -23.54 -14.84
CA HIS A 258 2.85 -23.70 -13.47
C HIS A 258 1.80 -24.79 -13.31
N LEU A 259 1.36 -25.38 -14.42
CA LEU A 259 0.40 -26.47 -14.44
C LEU A 259 1.14 -27.80 -14.35
N GLN A 260 0.58 -28.74 -13.60
CA GLN A 260 1.14 -30.09 -13.42
C GLN A 260 0.01 -31.10 -13.24
N TRP A 261 0.19 -32.31 -13.74
CA TRP A 261 -0.65 -33.43 -13.36
C TRP A 261 -0.22 -33.99 -12.01
N HIS A 262 -1.21 -34.30 -11.18
CA HIS A 262 -1.06 -34.96 -9.88
C HIS A 262 -1.87 -36.24 -9.88
N TRP A 263 -1.24 -37.36 -9.60
CA TRP A 263 -1.85 -38.67 -9.64
C TRP A 263 -2.12 -39.19 -8.24
N ILE A 264 -3.33 -39.76 -8.03
CA ILE A 264 -3.70 -40.53 -6.86
C ILE A 264 -4.31 -41.85 -7.38
N GLY A 265 -3.54 -42.94 -7.29
CA GLY A 265 -3.84 -44.17 -8.02
C GLY A 265 -3.93 -43.89 -9.53
N GLU A 266 -4.98 -44.32 -10.15
CA GLU A 266 -5.21 -44.12 -11.60
C GLU A 266 -5.87 -42.78 -11.94
N LYS A 267 -6.28 -42.00 -10.93
CA LYS A 267 -6.96 -40.71 -11.12
C LYS A 267 -5.98 -39.57 -11.22
N LYS A 268 -6.10 -38.78 -12.27
CA LYS A 268 -5.28 -37.58 -12.46
C LYS A 268 -6.06 -36.31 -12.11
N TYR A 269 -5.39 -35.39 -11.44
CA TYR A 269 -5.91 -34.09 -11.03
C TYR A 269 -5.01 -32.98 -11.55
N LEU A 270 -5.60 -31.85 -11.96
CA LEU A 270 -4.79 -30.68 -12.34
C LEU A 270 -4.34 -29.94 -11.09
N ARG A 271 -3.03 -29.94 -10.86
CA ARG A 271 -2.36 -29.19 -9.81
C ARG A 271 -1.77 -27.92 -10.39
N ILE A 272 -2.00 -26.79 -9.74
CA ILE A 272 -1.55 -25.48 -10.18
C ILE A 272 -0.69 -24.85 -9.11
N TRP A 273 0.56 -24.45 -9.49
CA TRP A 273 1.41 -23.67 -8.63
C TRP A 273 1.05 -22.18 -8.75
N VAL A 274 0.80 -21.52 -7.61
CA VAL A 274 0.50 -20.10 -7.54
C VAL A 274 1.34 -19.43 -6.46
N SER A 275 1.70 -18.17 -6.68
CA SER A 275 2.40 -17.34 -5.70
C SER A 275 1.71 -16.00 -5.59
N GLY A 276 1.43 -15.57 -4.37
CA GLY A 276 0.72 -14.34 -4.09
C GLY A 276 1.08 -13.77 -2.72
N LYS A 277 0.21 -12.94 -2.16
CA LYS A 277 0.44 -12.22 -0.90
C LYS A 277 0.80 -13.12 0.29
N THR A 278 0.34 -14.37 0.30
CA THR A 278 0.55 -15.34 1.39
C THR A 278 1.63 -16.36 1.10
N GLY A 279 2.48 -16.10 0.10
CA GLY A 279 3.52 -17.02 -0.34
C GLY A 279 3.05 -18.01 -1.42
N PRO A 280 3.97 -18.87 -1.89
CA PRO A 280 3.70 -19.88 -2.90
C PRO A 280 2.91 -21.06 -2.32
N ARG A 281 2.07 -21.68 -3.15
CA ARG A 281 1.38 -22.94 -2.84
C ARG A 281 0.95 -23.66 -4.10
N TYR A 282 0.64 -24.92 -3.94
CA TYR A 282 -0.13 -25.69 -4.92
C TYR A 282 -1.60 -25.68 -4.55
N LEU A 283 -2.44 -25.68 -5.57
CA LEU A 283 -3.88 -25.91 -5.44
C LEU A 283 -4.31 -27.00 -6.42
N ILE A 284 -5.43 -27.64 -6.14
CA ILE A 284 -6.11 -28.59 -7.05
C ILE A 284 -7.29 -27.87 -7.71
N ALA A 285 -7.29 -27.83 -9.03
CA ALA A 285 -8.38 -27.26 -9.80
C ALA A 285 -9.53 -28.25 -9.94
N ARG A 286 -10.77 -27.75 -9.98
CA ARG A 286 -11.91 -28.59 -10.38
C ARG A 286 -11.76 -29.08 -11.80
N THR A 287 -12.31 -30.25 -12.13
CA THR A 287 -12.17 -30.90 -13.46
C THR A 287 -12.60 -29.99 -14.62
N ALA A 288 -13.56 -29.11 -14.40
CA ALA A 288 -14.01 -28.12 -15.40
C ALA A 288 -12.88 -27.23 -15.91
N VAL A 289 -11.83 -26.96 -15.10
CA VAL A 289 -10.70 -26.10 -15.48
C VAL A 289 -9.89 -26.69 -16.64
N VAL A 290 -9.82 -28.01 -16.73
CA VAL A 290 -9.13 -28.69 -17.85
C VAL A 290 -9.74 -28.27 -19.18
N LYS A 291 -11.09 -28.35 -19.28
CA LYS A 291 -11.85 -27.93 -20.48
C LYS A 291 -11.67 -26.44 -20.78
N VAL A 292 -11.62 -25.60 -19.75
CA VAL A 292 -11.38 -24.15 -19.92
C VAL A 292 -9.99 -23.91 -20.52
N LEU A 293 -8.96 -24.54 -19.97
CA LEU A 293 -7.58 -24.39 -20.46
C LEU A 293 -7.39 -24.94 -21.88
N GLU A 294 -8.04 -26.03 -22.23
CA GLU A 294 -8.05 -26.55 -23.61
C GLU A 294 -8.68 -25.57 -24.60
N ARG A 295 -9.79 -24.90 -24.20
CA ARG A 295 -10.39 -23.82 -25.01
C ARG A 295 -9.47 -22.61 -25.14
N VAL A 296 -8.79 -22.19 -24.06
CA VAL A 296 -7.80 -21.10 -24.08
C VAL A 296 -6.65 -21.46 -25.00
N MET A 297 -6.10 -22.67 -24.91
CA MET A 297 -5.02 -23.18 -25.74
C MET A 297 -5.40 -23.12 -27.23
N LYS A 298 -6.57 -23.64 -27.59
CA LYS A 298 -7.08 -23.62 -28.97
C LYS A 298 -7.32 -22.19 -29.46
N TRP A 299 -7.93 -21.34 -28.64
CA TRP A 299 -8.20 -19.95 -28.97
C TRP A 299 -6.89 -19.16 -29.21
N GLN A 300 -5.84 -19.44 -28.44
CA GLN A 300 -4.51 -18.85 -28.61
C GLN A 300 -3.70 -19.50 -29.74
N LYS A 301 -4.22 -20.56 -30.40
CA LYS A 301 -3.55 -21.31 -31.46
C LYS A 301 -2.19 -21.86 -31.02
N LEU A 302 -2.09 -22.42 -29.80
CA LEU A 302 -0.86 -23.03 -29.35
C LEU A 302 -0.60 -24.31 -30.16
N PRO A 303 0.66 -24.55 -30.62
CA PRO A 303 1.03 -25.67 -31.52
C PRO A 303 1.22 -27.00 -30.76
N TYR A 304 0.23 -27.41 -29.96
CA TYR A 304 0.28 -28.64 -29.15
C TYR A 304 -1.01 -29.44 -29.33
N SER A 305 -0.90 -30.75 -29.26
CA SER A 305 -2.01 -31.68 -29.48
C SER A 305 -3.05 -31.68 -28.38
N GLY A 306 -2.70 -31.22 -27.19
CA GLY A 306 -3.61 -31.14 -26.05
C GLY A 306 -2.96 -30.56 -24.80
N LEU A 307 -3.75 -30.41 -23.72
CA LEU A 307 -3.27 -29.82 -22.48
C LEU A 307 -2.10 -30.57 -21.84
N SER A 308 -2.04 -31.92 -21.96
CA SER A 308 -0.94 -32.70 -21.44
C SER A 308 0.39 -32.33 -22.12
N ALA A 309 0.40 -32.19 -23.45
CA ALA A 309 1.59 -31.77 -24.19
C ALA A 309 2.05 -30.35 -23.81
N VAL A 310 1.13 -29.45 -23.56
CA VAL A 310 1.46 -28.09 -23.06
C VAL A 310 2.09 -28.14 -21.67
N ILE A 311 1.57 -28.97 -20.77
CA ILE A 311 2.09 -29.13 -19.41
C ILE A 311 3.50 -29.74 -19.45
N GLU A 312 3.73 -30.76 -20.29
CA GLU A 312 5.04 -31.42 -20.47
C GLU A 312 6.07 -30.44 -21.04
N ALA A 313 5.68 -29.64 -22.01
CA ALA A 313 6.55 -28.63 -22.64
C ALA A 313 6.95 -27.49 -21.72
N LYS A 314 6.33 -27.33 -20.54
CA LYS A 314 6.63 -26.27 -19.50
C LYS A 314 6.77 -24.87 -20.08
N ILE A 315 5.86 -24.48 -20.97
CA ILE A 315 5.93 -23.24 -21.72
C ILE A 315 5.90 -22.03 -20.74
N ASP A 316 6.86 -21.14 -20.88
CA ASP A 316 6.95 -19.93 -20.06
C ASP A 316 6.14 -18.76 -20.66
N GLN A 317 4.86 -18.98 -20.93
CA GLN A 317 3.92 -17.99 -21.42
C GLN A 317 2.75 -17.84 -20.45
N VAL A 318 2.26 -16.59 -20.30
CA VAL A 318 1.08 -16.29 -19.50
C VAL A 318 -0.15 -16.94 -20.13
N ILE A 319 -0.98 -17.59 -19.28
CA ILE A 319 -2.21 -18.26 -19.73
C ILE A 319 -3.25 -17.24 -20.19
N PHE A 320 -3.49 -16.21 -19.37
CA PHE A 320 -4.52 -15.19 -19.66
C PHE A 320 -3.95 -14.00 -20.43
N ARG A 321 -3.63 -14.23 -21.70
CA ARG A 321 -3.17 -13.25 -22.69
C ARG A 321 -4.05 -13.32 -23.94
N LEU A 322 -4.05 -12.27 -24.73
CA LEU A 322 -4.73 -12.30 -26.04
C LEU A 322 -3.97 -13.18 -27.05
N PRO A 323 -4.63 -13.69 -28.09
CA PRO A 323 -3.95 -14.43 -29.18
C PRO A 323 -2.84 -13.64 -29.86
N THR A 324 -2.92 -12.32 -29.85
CA THR A 324 -1.89 -11.40 -30.33
C THR A 324 -0.59 -11.42 -29.51
N GLY A 325 -0.59 -12.08 -28.35
CA GLY A 325 0.53 -12.07 -27.39
C GLY A 325 0.41 -10.99 -26.31
N GLU A 326 -0.53 -10.06 -26.42
CA GLU A 326 -0.73 -8.97 -25.45
C GLU A 326 -1.10 -9.56 -24.06
N GLN A 327 -0.33 -9.17 -23.04
CA GLN A 327 -0.60 -9.54 -21.66
C GLN A 327 -1.51 -8.51 -21.00
N ILE A 328 -2.50 -8.99 -20.27
CA ILE A 328 -3.51 -8.13 -19.64
C ILE A 328 -3.12 -7.89 -18.17
N SER A 329 -3.02 -6.64 -17.78
CA SER A 329 -2.68 -6.24 -16.41
C SER A 329 -3.90 -6.11 -15.48
N ASN A 330 -5.10 -5.95 -16.05
CA ASN A 330 -6.32 -5.74 -15.28
C ASN A 330 -7.57 -6.23 -16.05
N MET A 331 -8.40 -7.01 -15.37
CA MET A 331 -9.67 -7.54 -15.87
C MET A 331 -10.90 -6.90 -15.22
N GLU A 332 -10.72 -5.96 -14.28
CA GLU A 332 -11.83 -5.42 -13.48
C GLU A 332 -12.80 -4.59 -14.29
N ASN A 333 -12.31 -3.78 -15.24
CA ASN A 333 -13.17 -2.91 -16.04
C ASN A 333 -14.05 -3.72 -17.00
N ILE A 334 -13.48 -4.74 -17.65
CA ILE A 334 -14.22 -5.60 -18.57
C ILE A 334 -15.26 -6.45 -17.81
N PHE A 335 -14.89 -6.98 -16.65
CA PHE A 335 -15.82 -7.71 -15.78
C PHE A 335 -16.94 -6.78 -15.26
N ARG A 336 -16.62 -5.56 -14.83
CA ARG A 336 -17.63 -4.59 -14.40
C ARG A 336 -18.62 -4.26 -15.52
N ASN A 337 -18.14 -4.10 -16.75
CA ASN A 337 -19.00 -3.89 -17.92
C ASN A 337 -19.94 -5.08 -18.14
N LEU A 338 -19.43 -6.30 -18.05
CA LEU A 338 -20.24 -7.53 -18.11
C LEU A 338 -21.34 -7.51 -17.04
N MET A 339 -20.96 -7.25 -15.78
CA MET A 339 -21.91 -7.22 -14.64
C MET A 339 -23.03 -6.19 -14.81
N VAL A 340 -22.71 -5.02 -15.35
CA VAL A 340 -23.72 -3.99 -15.63
C VAL A 340 -24.64 -4.43 -16.77
N ARG A 341 -24.10 -4.96 -17.85
CA ARG A 341 -24.89 -5.37 -19.02
C ARG A 341 -25.74 -6.62 -18.78
N SER A 342 -25.29 -7.52 -17.92
CA SER A 342 -26.07 -8.71 -17.51
C SER A 342 -27.06 -8.42 -16.37
N ASN A 343 -27.14 -7.18 -15.89
CA ASN A 343 -27.93 -6.79 -14.70
C ASN A 343 -27.57 -7.57 -13.42
N MET A 344 -26.33 -8.10 -13.34
CA MET A 344 -25.83 -8.86 -12.19
C MET A 344 -24.85 -8.07 -11.32
N ARG A 345 -24.82 -6.73 -11.45
CA ARG A 345 -23.87 -5.85 -10.76
C ARG A 345 -24.01 -5.90 -9.25
N THR A 346 -25.23 -6.04 -8.75
CA THR A 346 -25.55 -6.12 -7.33
C THR A 346 -26.24 -7.45 -7.02
N ASP A 347 -26.12 -7.88 -5.76
CA ASP A 347 -26.97 -8.96 -5.24
C ASP A 347 -28.31 -8.41 -4.75
N GLY A 348 -29.17 -9.28 -4.22
CA GLY A 348 -30.50 -8.92 -3.68
C GLY A 348 -30.44 -7.95 -2.48
N SER A 349 -29.26 -7.77 -1.84
CA SER A 349 -29.05 -6.80 -0.76
C SER A 349 -28.42 -5.47 -1.24
N GLY A 350 -28.27 -5.28 -2.56
CA GLY A 350 -27.65 -4.09 -3.15
C GLY A 350 -26.12 -4.05 -3.07
N GLN A 351 -25.47 -5.16 -2.68
CA GLN A 351 -24.01 -5.25 -2.59
C GLN A 351 -23.37 -5.49 -3.95
N ASN A 352 -22.31 -4.72 -4.27
CA ASN A 352 -21.63 -4.83 -5.55
C ASN A 352 -20.81 -6.12 -5.67
N ARG A 353 -21.01 -6.85 -6.77
CA ARG A 353 -20.18 -7.97 -7.21
C ARG A 353 -18.94 -7.49 -7.97
N THR A 354 -17.82 -8.17 -7.74
CA THR A 354 -16.52 -7.91 -8.36
C THR A 354 -15.88 -9.24 -8.76
N LEU A 355 -14.74 -9.21 -9.44
CA LEU A 355 -13.95 -10.44 -9.69
C LEU A 355 -13.66 -11.22 -8.41
N TYR A 356 -13.53 -10.54 -7.27
CA TYR A 356 -13.32 -11.20 -6.00
C TYR A 356 -14.55 -12.00 -5.53
N SER A 357 -15.74 -11.66 -5.99
CA SER A 357 -16.98 -12.42 -5.73
C SER A 357 -16.89 -13.85 -6.28
N LEU A 358 -16.19 -14.08 -7.39
CA LEU A 358 -15.99 -15.43 -7.94
C LEU A 358 -15.18 -16.33 -6.99
N ARG A 359 -14.23 -15.76 -6.27
CA ARG A 359 -13.51 -16.48 -5.23
C ARG A 359 -14.40 -16.80 -4.01
N HIS A 360 -15.30 -15.88 -3.65
CA HIS A 360 -16.32 -16.15 -2.62
C HIS A 360 -17.26 -17.27 -3.08
N THR A 361 -17.69 -17.24 -4.34
CA THR A 361 -18.50 -18.28 -4.95
C THR A 361 -17.83 -19.66 -4.88
N TYR A 362 -16.53 -19.75 -5.24
CA TYR A 362 -15.77 -20.98 -5.10
C TYR A 362 -15.79 -21.52 -3.66
N ALA A 363 -15.54 -20.63 -2.67
CA ALA A 363 -15.50 -21.02 -1.28
C ALA A 363 -16.88 -21.51 -0.79
N THR A 364 -17.96 -20.80 -1.16
CA THR A 364 -19.32 -21.19 -0.83
C THR A 364 -19.65 -22.58 -1.40
N PHE A 365 -19.35 -22.81 -2.69
CA PHE A 365 -19.59 -24.12 -3.32
C PHE A 365 -18.73 -25.25 -2.74
N ALA A 366 -17.49 -24.95 -2.34
CA ALA A 366 -16.62 -25.95 -1.72
C ALA A 366 -17.14 -26.38 -0.33
N LEU A 367 -17.56 -25.41 0.48
CA LEU A 367 -18.17 -25.69 1.79
C LEU A 367 -19.50 -26.44 1.64
N ALA A 368 -20.34 -26.04 0.70
CA ALA A 368 -21.59 -26.73 0.40
C ALA A 368 -21.39 -28.18 -0.06
N SER A 369 -20.24 -28.43 -0.74
CA SER A 369 -19.84 -29.80 -1.15
C SER A 369 -19.16 -30.59 -0.03
N GLY A 370 -19.10 -30.11 1.21
CA GLY A 370 -18.54 -30.81 2.35
C GLY A 370 -16.99 -30.72 2.48
N VAL A 371 -16.33 -29.85 1.73
CA VAL A 371 -14.89 -29.62 1.91
C VAL A 371 -14.66 -28.97 3.27
N ASP A 372 -13.80 -29.58 4.10
CA ASP A 372 -13.50 -29.04 5.41
C ASP A 372 -12.77 -27.67 5.34
N ILE A 373 -12.96 -26.89 6.38
CA ILE A 373 -12.50 -25.49 6.43
C ILE A 373 -10.97 -25.35 6.38
N HIS A 374 -10.22 -26.30 6.96
CA HIS A 374 -8.75 -26.26 6.96
C HIS A 374 -8.20 -26.57 5.58
N THR A 375 -8.73 -27.60 4.91
CA THR A 375 -8.40 -27.93 3.53
C THR A 375 -8.73 -26.76 2.59
N LEU A 376 -9.91 -26.15 2.75
CA LEU A 376 -10.31 -24.99 1.95
C LEU A 376 -9.40 -23.78 2.20
N ALA A 377 -9.02 -23.52 3.44
CA ALA A 377 -8.11 -22.43 3.78
C ALA A 377 -6.74 -22.61 3.11
N ARG A 378 -6.17 -23.83 3.15
CA ARG A 378 -4.91 -24.17 2.46
C ARG A 378 -5.03 -24.05 0.94
N GLN A 379 -6.09 -24.62 0.37
CA GLN A 379 -6.42 -24.54 -1.04
C GLN A 379 -6.47 -23.10 -1.55
N MET A 380 -7.16 -22.24 -0.83
CA MET A 380 -7.32 -20.82 -1.19
C MET A 380 -6.14 -19.94 -0.76
N GLY A 381 -5.22 -20.42 0.08
CA GLY A 381 -4.13 -19.61 0.64
C GLY A 381 -4.65 -18.46 1.50
N THR A 382 -5.52 -18.79 2.45
CA THR A 382 -6.07 -17.87 3.44
C THR A 382 -6.07 -18.53 4.83
N SER A 383 -6.41 -17.79 5.88
CA SER A 383 -6.54 -18.39 7.21
C SER A 383 -7.95 -18.96 7.43
N VAL A 384 -8.05 -19.94 8.32
CA VAL A 384 -9.33 -20.49 8.77
C VAL A 384 -10.23 -19.38 9.31
N GLY A 385 -9.73 -18.49 10.17
CA GLY A 385 -10.50 -17.36 10.69
C GLY A 385 -11.01 -16.38 9.62
N MET A 386 -10.38 -16.32 8.43
CA MET A 386 -10.93 -15.57 7.31
C MET A 386 -12.07 -16.32 6.62
N ILE A 387 -11.97 -17.64 6.51
CA ILE A 387 -13.08 -18.47 6.00
C ILE A 387 -14.27 -18.36 6.95
N GLU A 388 -14.07 -18.55 8.24
CA GLU A 388 -15.13 -18.43 9.27
C GLU A 388 -15.81 -17.06 9.22
N ARG A 389 -15.02 -15.99 9.22
CA ARG A 389 -15.57 -14.62 9.20
C ARG A 389 -16.48 -14.34 8.00
N HIS A 390 -16.19 -14.93 6.84
CA HIS A 390 -16.90 -14.65 5.62
C HIS A 390 -18.02 -15.67 5.32
N TYR A 391 -17.94 -16.89 5.88
CA TYR A 391 -18.80 -18.00 5.49
C TYR A 391 -19.47 -18.70 6.68
N SER A 392 -19.19 -18.33 7.94
CA SER A 392 -19.76 -18.97 9.13
C SER A 392 -21.30 -19.00 9.16
N LYS A 393 -21.94 -18.00 8.58
CA LYS A 393 -23.42 -17.94 8.50
C LYS A 393 -24.03 -18.99 7.56
N LEU A 394 -23.26 -19.51 6.62
CA LEU A 394 -23.69 -20.51 5.66
C LEU A 394 -23.54 -21.93 6.22
N THR A 395 -22.56 -22.14 7.10
CA THR A 395 -22.21 -23.48 7.59
C THR A 395 -23.34 -24.21 8.32
N PRO A 396 -24.10 -23.60 9.23
CA PRO A 396 -25.25 -24.28 9.87
C PRO A 396 -26.33 -24.67 8.88
N MET A 397 -26.71 -23.77 7.99
CA MET A 397 -27.75 -24.03 6.98
C MET A 397 -27.34 -25.13 5.99
N MET A 398 -26.05 -25.15 5.57
CA MET A 398 -25.49 -26.18 4.69
C MET A 398 -25.38 -27.56 5.35
N ASN A 399 -25.32 -27.62 6.67
CA ASN A 399 -25.21 -28.83 7.44
C ASN A 399 -26.49 -29.13 8.23
N ALA A 400 -27.64 -28.58 7.84
CA ALA A 400 -28.91 -28.77 8.54
C ALA A 400 -29.24 -30.25 8.77
N GLU A 401 -29.06 -31.09 7.74
CA GLU A 401 -29.28 -32.54 7.83
C GLU A 401 -28.34 -33.24 8.83
N LYS A 402 -27.16 -32.68 9.09
CA LYS A 402 -26.21 -33.23 10.09
C LYS A 402 -26.48 -32.69 11.49
N LEU A 403 -27.21 -31.57 11.60
CA LEU A 403 -27.47 -30.88 12.86
C LEU A 403 -28.90 -31.23 13.37
N ALA A 404 -29.79 -31.69 12.53
CA ALA A 404 -31.15 -32.15 12.86
C ALA A 404 -31.16 -33.64 13.17
#